data_491fe763873df5a4e344462215e84b26
#
_entry.id   491fe763873df5a4e344462215e84b26
#
_cell.length_a   1.000
_cell.length_b   1.000
_cell.length_c   1.000
_cell.angle_alpha   90.00
_cell.angle_beta   90.00
_cell.angle_gamma   90.00
#
_symmetry.space_group_name_H-M   'P 1'
#
loop_
_entity.id
_entity.type
_entity.pdbx_description
1 polymer ?
#
loop_
_entity_poly.entity_id
_entity_poly.type
_entity_poly.pdbx_seq_one_letter_code
_entity_poly.pdbx_strand_id
1 'polypeptide(L)'
;MKKGENIFKRKDGRWEARYIKGYELSGKIKYGFCYGKTYKEAKEKVAKFKAALVGGANISGGDSRHRLGFYCDEWLQSRKCKVRESTYVKYKTVVEKHIKPKLGGCFPLGINTAIIDAFSDELISKDGLSEKTVHDILVVLQDILKYTAVRFPGIFPMIEINFPKSKR
;
A
#
# COMPACT_ATOMS: atom_id res chain seq x y z
N MET A 1 6.19 -28.44 16.77
CA MET A 1 5.91 -27.02 16.49
C MET A 1 5.11 -26.93 15.22
N LYS A 2 3.94 -26.30 15.23
CA LYS A 2 3.15 -26.07 13.99
C LYS A 2 3.91 -25.03 13.15
N LYS A 3 4.35 -25.42 11.94
CA LYS A 3 4.96 -24.51 10.97
C LYS A 3 3.97 -23.39 10.64
N GLY A 4 4.35 -22.12 10.91
CA GLY A 4 3.59 -20.95 10.46
C GLY A 4 3.23 -19.91 11.53
N GLU A 5 3.41 -20.19 12.81
CA GLU A 5 3.19 -19.21 13.87
C GLU A 5 4.54 -18.63 14.30
N ASN A 6 4.76 -17.32 14.10
CA ASN A 6 5.98 -16.61 14.52
C ASN A 6 5.93 -16.31 16.03
N ILE A 7 5.74 -17.37 16.85
CA ILE A 7 5.66 -17.28 18.31
C ILE A 7 6.68 -18.27 18.89
N PHE A 8 7.61 -17.77 19.71
CA PHE A 8 8.67 -18.56 20.30
C PHE A 8 8.95 -18.15 21.73
N LYS A 9 9.45 -19.09 22.54
CA LYS A 9 9.84 -18.87 23.93
C LYS A 9 11.24 -18.31 23.97
N ARG A 10 11.43 -17.18 24.64
CA ARG A 10 12.74 -16.53 24.85
C ARG A 10 13.50 -17.22 25.99
N LYS A 11 14.80 -16.97 26.07
CA LYS A 11 15.66 -17.44 27.15
C LYS A 11 15.26 -16.90 28.54
N ASP A 12 14.59 -15.73 28.56
CA ASP A 12 14.06 -15.09 29.77
C ASP A 12 12.73 -15.69 30.26
N GLY A 13 12.24 -16.77 29.62
CA GLY A 13 11.00 -17.46 29.95
C GLY A 13 9.74 -16.87 29.37
N ARG A 14 9.78 -15.66 28.80
CA ARG A 14 8.63 -15.02 28.15
C ARG A 14 8.42 -15.54 26.74
N TRP A 15 7.18 -15.47 26.27
CA TRP A 15 6.82 -15.77 24.88
C TRP A 15 6.83 -14.49 24.06
N GLU A 16 7.56 -14.53 22.96
CA GLU A 16 7.60 -13.47 21.96
C GLU A 16 6.81 -13.88 20.74
N ALA A 17 5.91 -13.02 20.30
CA ALA A 17 5.15 -13.19 19.07
C ALA A 17 5.47 -12.03 18.12
N ARG A 18 5.88 -12.36 16.88
CA ARG A 18 6.25 -11.41 15.85
C ARG A 18 5.10 -11.21 14.88
N TYR A 19 4.80 -9.96 14.56
CA TYR A 19 3.81 -9.62 13.53
C TYR A 19 4.36 -8.56 12.57
N ILE A 20 3.80 -8.49 11.38
CA ILE A 20 4.16 -7.47 10.40
C ILE A 20 3.46 -6.17 10.80
N LYS A 21 4.24 -5.15 11.17
CA LYS A 21 3.76 -3.81 11.53
C LYS A 21 3.57 -2.93 10.28
N GLY A 22 4.30 -3.21 9.21
CA GLY A 22 4.28 -2.46 7.96
C GLY A 22 5.49 -2.83 7.09
N TYR A 23 5.72 -2.01 6.06
CA TYR A 23 6.84 -2.16 5.14
C TYR A 23 7.58 -0.84 5.00
N GLU A 24 8.89 -0.88 4.77
CA GLU A 24 9.68 0.27 4.40
C GLU A 24 9.50 0.57 2.90
N LEU A 25 9.88 1.77 2.48
CA LEU A 25 9.92 2.17 1.05
C LEU A 25 10.74 1.18 0.20
N SER A 26 11.81 0.62 0.79
CA SER A 26 12.66 -0.40 0.18
C SER A 26 11.97 -1.77 0.00
N GLY A 27 10.72 -1.93 0.47
CA GLY A 27 9.99 -3.20 0.49
C GLY A 27 10.40 -4.13 1.63
N LYS A 28 11.31 -3.73 2.54
CA LYS A 28 11.66 -4.50 3.73
C LYS A 28 10.50 -4.54 4.71
N ILE A 29 10.29 -5.72 5.31
CA ILE A 29 9.24 -5.93 6.30
C ILE A 29 9.65 -5.29 7.62
N LYS A 30 8.81 -4.40 8.15
CA LYS A 30 8.90 -3.87 9.51
C LYS A 30 8.12 -4.78 10.45
N TYR A 31 8.83 -5.43 11.37
CA TYR A 31 8.21 -6.30 12.36
C TYR A 31 7.85 -5.55 13.64
N GLY A 32 6.69 -5.87 14.20
CA GLY A 32 6.32 -5.55 15.58
C GLY A 32 6.41 -6.79 16.45
N PHE A 33 6.59 -6.59 17.76
CA PHE A 33 6.78 -7.67 18.73
C PHE A 33 5.76 -7.52 19.86
N CYS A 34 5.17 -8.62 20.27
CA CYS A 34 4.32 -8.70 21.45
C CYS A 34 4.89 -9.74 22.41
N TYR A 35 4.79 -9.47 23.70
CA TYR A 35 5.30 -10.34 24.73
C TYR A 35 4.17 -10.82 25.64
N GLY A 36 4.23 -12.10 26.03
CA GLY A 36 3.31 -12.72 26.98
C GLY A 36 4.02 -13.66 27.94
N LYS A 37 3.44 -13.88 29.12
CA LYS A 37 3.91 -14.87 30.06
C LYS A 37 3.64 -16.31 29.58
N THR A 38 2.57 -16.47 28.78
CA THR A 38 2.16 -17.74 28.18
C THR A 38 2.06 -17.62 26.67
N TYR A 39 2.16 -18.76 25.96
CA TYR A 39 1.93 -18.84 24.52
C TYR A 39 0.56 -18.27 24.12
N LYS A 40 -0.50 -18.61 24.87
CA LYS A 40 -1.87 -18.16 24.62
C LYS A 40 -1.98 -16.64 24.71
N GLU A 41 -1.40 -16.05 25.74
CA GLU A 41 -1.39 -14.59 25.93
C GLU A 41 -0.64 -13.86 24.79
N ALA A 42 0.51 -14.35 24.37
CA ALA A 42 1.25 -13.79 23.25
C ALA A 42 0.47 -13.87 21.94
N LYS A 43 -0.22 -14.99 21.70
CA LYS A 43 -1.09 -15.20 20.52
C LYS A 43 -2.31 -14.28 20.54
N GLU A 44 -2.98 -14.12 21.66
CA GLU A 44 -4.13 -13.19 21.80
C GLU A 44 -3.72 -11.73 21.59
N LYS A 45 -2.57 -11.32 22.15
CA LYS A 45 -2.04 -9.98 21.93
C LYS A 45 -1.77 -9.71 20.45
N VAL A 46 -1.11 -10.62 19.75
CA VAL A 46 -0.86 -10.49 18.31
C VAL A 46 -2.17 -10.43 17.52
N ALA A 47 -3.16 -11.25 17.88
CA ALA A 47 -4.46 -11.23 17.23
C ALA A 47 -5.16 -9.86 17.40
N LYS A 48 -5.13 -9.29 18.61
CA LYS A 48 -5.65 -7.93 18.89
C LYS A 48 -4.92 -6.85 18.09
N PHE A 49 -3.58 -6.91 18.02
CA PHE A 49 -2.78 -5.95 17.24
C PHE A 49 -3.03 -6.10 15.73
N LYS A 50 -3.12 -7.32 15.22
CA LYS A 50 -3.50 -7.55 13.82
C LYS A 50 -4.89 -7.02 13.51
N ALA A 51 -5.86 -7.23 14.38
CA ALA A 51 -7.21 -6.70 14.23
C ALA A 51 -7.25 -5.17 14.27
N ALA A 52 -6.47 -4.53 15.16
CA ALA A 52 -6.36 -3.07 15.25
C ALA A 52 -5.67 -2.46 14.02
N LEU A 53 -4.64 -3.12 13.47
CA LEU A 53 -3.95 -2.67 12.26
C LEU A 53 -4.84 -2.78 11.00
N VAL A 54 -5.80 -3.67 11.00
CA VAL A 54 -6.70 -3.94 9.86
C VAL A 54 -8.03 -3.16 9.98
N GLY A 55 -8.20 -2.36 11.05
CA GLY A 55 -9.42 -1.57 11.22
C GLY A 55 -10.71 -2.41 11.31
N GLY A 56 -10.63 -3.63 11.85
CA GLY A 56 -11.80 -4.47 12.07
C GLY A 56 -12.42 -5.11 10.82
N ALA A 57 -11.85 -4.92 9.65
CA ALA A 57 -12.33 -5.58 8.44
C ALA A 57 -11.72 -6.99 8.31
N ASN A 58 -12.55 -8.01 8.27
CA ASN A 58 -12.16 -9.35 7.88
C ASN A 58 -11.54 -9.30 6.48
N ILE A 59 -10.22 -9.50 6.39
CA ILE A 59 -9.54 -9.68 5.09
C ILE A 59 -9.86 -11.10 4.61
N SER A 60 -11.10 -11.31 4.19
CA SER A 60 -11.46 -12.47 3.40
C SER A 60 -11.27 -12.10 1.93
N GLY A 61 -10.14 -12.44 1.36
CA GLY A 61 -9.96 -12.49 -0.08
C GLY A 61 -9.03 -11.49 -0.76
N GLY A 62 -8.40 -10.56 -0.04
CA GLY A 62 -7.36 -9.71 -0.63
C GLY A 62 -5.97 -10.25 -0.34
N ASP A 63 -5.27 -10.72 -1.35
CA ASP A 63 -3.89 -11.20 -1.21
C ASP A 63 -2.95 -10.02 -0.97
N SER A 64 -2.62 -9.74 0.31
CA SER A 64 -1.66 -8.70 0.69
C SER A 64 -0.23 -8.94 0.15
N ARG A 65 -0.05 -9.98 -0.67
CA ARG A 65 1.21 -10.35 -1.32
C ARG A 65 1.50 -9.51 -2.56
N HIS A 66 0.48 -8.91 -3.18
CA HIS A 66 0.67 -8.11 -4.38
C HIS A 66 1.13 -6.69 -4.07
N ARG A 67 2.00 -6.18 -4.92
CA ARG A 67 2.49 -4.80 -4.88
C ARG A 67 1.56 -3.87 -5.65
N LEU A 68 1.69 -2.55 -5.47
CA LEU A 68 0.85 -1.56 -6.17
C LEU A 68 0.87 -1.77 -7.69
N GLY A 69 1.99 -2.17 -8.27
CA GLY A 69 2.11 -2.44 -9.70
C GLY A 69 1.08 -3.43 -10.23
N PHE A 70 0.77 -4.50 -9.48
CA PHE A 70 -0.29 -5.44 -9.83
C PHE A 70 -1.67 -4.76 -9.90
N TYR A 71 -2.00 -3.94 -8.92
CA TYR A 71 -3.29 -3.23 -8.88
C TYR A 71 -3.40 -2.16 -9.96
N CYS A 72 -2.27 -1.58 -10.37
CA CYS A 72 -2.23 -0.70 -11.54
C CYS A 72 -2.61 -1.45 -12.82
N ASP A 73 -2.12 -2.68 -13.00
CA ASP A 73 -2.46 -3.51 -14.16
C ASP A 73 -3.93 -3.92 -14.16
N GLU A 74 -4.46 -4.34 -13.02
CA GLU A 74 -5.88 -4.66 -12.82
C GLU A 74 -6.78 -3.44 -13.18
N TRP A 75 -6.39 -2.26 -12.70
CA TRP A 75 -7.11 -1.03 -13.01
C TRP A 75 -7.07 -0.72 -14.51
N LEU A 76 -5.89 -0.76 -15.14
CA LEU A 76 -5.73 -0.55 -16.58
C LEU A 76 -6.60 -1.53 -17.39
N GLN A 77 -6.58 -2.80 -17.03
CA GLN A 77 -7.42 -3.81 -17.69
C GLN A 77 -8.92 -3.46 -17.56
N SER A 78 -9.35 -2.98 -16.39
CA SER A 78 -10.74 -2.58 -16.16
C SER A 78 -11.15 -1.34 -16.99
N ARG A 79 -10.19 -0.48 -17.38
CA ARG A 79 -10.44 0.73 -18.19
C ARG A 79 -10.40 0.48 -19.68
N LYS A 80 -9.75 -0.59 -20.15
CA LYS A 80 -9.52 -0.87 -21.56
C LYS A 80 -10.77 -0.81 -22.43
N CYS A 81 -11.90 -1.32 -21.92
CA CYS A 81 -13.19 -1.34 -22.66
C CYS A 81 -14.13 -0.19 -22.26
N LYS A 82 -13.74 0.68 -21.29
CA LYS A 82 -14.63 1.71 -20.74
C LYS A 82 -14.28 3.13 -21.19
N VAL A 83 -13.09 3.32 -21.76
CA VAL A 83 -12.61 4.63 -22.20
C VAL A 83 -12.18 4.57 -23.67
N ARG A 84 -12.10 5.73 -24.32
CA ARG A 84 -11.57 5.85 -25.69
C ARG A 84 -10.11 5.41 -25.71
N GLU A 85 -9.65 4.86 -26.83
CA GLU A 85 -8.28 4.36 -26.99
C GLU A 85 -7.23 5.44 -26.66
N SER A 86 -7.41 6.66 -27.12
CA SER A 86 -6.50 7.79 -26.80
C SER A 86 -6.38 8.06 -25.30
N THR A 87 -7.48 7.93 -24.55
CA THR A 87 -7.49 8.07 -23.09
C THR A 87 -6.80 6.90 -22.43
N TYR A 88 -7.04 5.68 -22.91
CA TYR A 88 -6.37 4.48 -22.42
C TYR A 88 -4.85 4.56 -22.58
N VAL A 89 -4.37 5.01 -23.75
CA VAL A 89 -2.94 5.20 -24.02
C VAL A 89 -2.32 6.23 -23.05
N LYS A 90 -3.04 7.34 -22.76
CA LYS A 90 -2.61 8.31 -21.75
C LYS A 90 -2.48 7.66 -20.37
N TYR A 91 -3.49 6.93 -19.93
CA TYR A 91 -3.47 6.23 -18.64
C TYR A 91 -2.32 5.23 -18.54
N LYS A 92 -2.14 4.42 -19.59
CA LYS A 92 -1.05 3.46 -19.69
C LYS A 92 0.31 4.17 -19.58
N THR A 93 0.51 5.25 -20.30
CA THR A 93 1.74 6.03 -20.27
C THR A 93 2.03 6.58 -18.87
N VAL A 94 1.03 7.17 -18.21
CA VAL A 94 1.16 7.70 -16.84
C VAL A 94 1.54 6.59 -15.86
N VAL A 95 0.86 5.45 -15.95
CA VAL A 95 1.12 4.32 -15.05
C VAL A 95 2.52 3.73 -15.27
N GLU A 96 2.88 3.47 -16.52
CA GLU A 96 4.16 2.81 -16.84
C GLU A 96 5.38 3.71 -16.67
N LYS A 97 5.26 5.00 -17.00
CA LYS A 97 6.41 5.94 -16.94
C LYS A 97 6.60 6.59 -15.57
N HIS A 98 5.52 6.84 -14.83
CA HIS A 98 5.60 7.63 -13.60
C HIS A 98 5.22 6.84 -12.35
N ILE A 99 4.09 6.13 -12.34
CA ILE A 99 3.59 5.48 -11.13
C ILE A 99 4.36 4.19 -10.82
N LYS A 100 4.43 3.25 -11.78
CA LYS A 100 5.07 1.94 -11.55
C LYS A 100 6.55 2.01 -11.19
N PRO A 101 7.40 2.83 -11.85
CA PRO A 101 8.82 2.87 -11.51
C PRO A 101 9.09 3.32 -10.09
N LYS A 102 8.26 4.21 -9.55
CA LYS A 102 8.46 4.83 -8.22
C LYS A 102 7.63 4.16 -7.12
N LEU A 103 6.37 3.90 -7.37
CA LEU A 103 5.43 3.36 -6.39
C LEU A 103 5.04 1.90 -6.63
N GLY A 104 5.27 1.35 -7.82
CA GLY A 104 4.84 -0.01 -8.19
C GLY A 104 5.40 -1.11 -7.29
N GLY A 105 6.56 -0.89 -6.68
CA GLY A 105 7.19 -1.79 -5.72
C GLY A 105 6.64 -1.69 -4.29
N CYS A 106 5.84 -0.68 -3.99
CA CYS A 106 5.28 -0.48 -2.64
C CYS A 106 4.16 -1.48 -2.35
N PHE A 107 4.06 -1.88 -1.09
CA PHE A 107 2.90 -2.64 -0.64
C PHE A 107 1.74 -1.68 -0.32
N PRO A 108 0.49 -2.06 -0.60
CA PRO A 108 -0.69 -1.22 -0.36
C PRO A 108 -0.76 -0.62 1.03
N LEU A 109 -0.55 -1.44 2.06
CA LEU A 109 -0.58 -1.00 3.47
C LEU A 109 0.56 -0.04 3.85
N GLY A 110 1.60 0.04 3.03
CA GLY A 110 2.72 0.98 3.23
C GLY A 110 2.48 2.35 2.61
N ILE A 111 1.51 2.47 1.71
CA ILE A 111 1.22 3.74 1.04
C ILE A 111 0.44 4.64 2.01
N ASN A 112 0.93 5.85 2.20
CA ASN A 112 0.31 6.89 3.01
C ASN A 112 0.49 8.26 2.36
N THR A 113 -0.15 9.29 2.90
CA THR A 113 -0.10 10.66 2.37
C THR A 113 1.35 11.16 2.23
N ALA A 114 2.21 10.91 3.21
CA ALA A 114 3.61 11.36 3.17
C ALA A 114 4.41 10.74 2.00
N ILE A 115 4.13 9.49 1.65
CA ILE A 115 4.76 8.83 0.48
C ILE A 115 4.25 9.44 -0.83
N ILE A 116 2.97 9.79 -0.89
CA ILE A 116 2.39 10.42 -2.08
C ILE A 116 2.91 11.84 -2.23
N ASP A 117 3.05 12.59 -1.13
CA ASP A 117 3.65 13.93 -1.14
C ASP A 117 5.11 13.86 -1.61
N ALA A 118 5.91 12.96 -1.05
CA ALA A 118 7.30 12.74 -1.49
C ALA A 118 7.39 12.33 -2.97
N PHE A 119 6.46 11.51 -3.45
CA PHE A 119 6.35 11.15 -4.87
C PHE A 119 6.04 12.37 -5.75
N SER A 120 5.12 13.22 -5.32
CA SER A 120 4.79 14.48 -6.01
C SER A 120 5.99 15.42 -6.10
N ASP A 121 6.69 15.61 -4.98
CA ASP A 121 7.89 16.46 -4.91
C ASP A 121 9.02 15.91 -5.78
N GLU A 122 9.17 14.60 -5.84
CA GLU A 122 10.17 13.97 -6.71
C GLU A 122 9.86 14.17 -8.20
N LEU A 123 8.60 14.09 -8.62
CA LEU A 123 8.19 14.35 -10.01
C LEU A 123 8.48 15.80 -10.42
N ILE A 124 8.33 16.75 -9.51
CA ILE A 124 8.62 18.17 -9.78
C ILE A 124 10.13 18.41 -9.78
N SER A 125 10.84 17.98 -8.72
CA SER A 125 12.23 18.34 -8.48
C SER A 125 13.23 17.55 -9.32
N LYS A 126 13.01 16.25 -9.51
CA LYS A 126 13.93 15.37 -10.23
C LYS A 126 13.54 15.18 -11.69
N ASP A 127 12.26 14.98 -11.96
CA ASP A 127 11.78 14.72 -13.32
C ASP A 127 11.46 16.04 -14.08
N GLY A 128 11.47 17.18 -13.37
CA GLY A 128 11.22 18.51 -13.98
C GLY A 128 9.81 18.68 -14.54
N LEU A 129 8.82 17.93 -14.05
CA LEU A 129 7.46 17.98 -14.56
C LEU A 129 6.73 19.22 -14.05
N SER A 130 5.87 19.78 -14.90
CA SER A 130 5.01 20.90 -14.49
C SER A 130 4.00 20.47 -13.43
N GLU A 131 3.61 21.41 -12.55
CA GLU A 131 2.59 21.17 -11.51
C GLU A 131 1.30 20.60 -12.10
N LYS A 132 0.90 21.07 -13.31
CA LYS A 132 -0.27 20.54 -14.02
C LYS A 132 -0.10 19.07 -14.41
N THR A 133 1.05 18.68 -14.92
CA THR A 133 1.34 17.29 -15.27
C THR A 133 1.34 16.40 -14.04
N VAL A 134 1.93 16.86 -12.95
CA VAL A 134 1.93 16.15 -11.66
C VAL A 134 0.51 16.00 -11.12
N HIS A 135 -0.30 17.05 -11.21
CA HIS A 135 -1.72 16.98 -10.85
C HIS A 135 -2.45 15.87 -11.65
N ASP A 136 -2.26 15.81 -12.96
CA ASP A 136 -2.90 14.80 -13.82
C ASP A 136 -2.43 13.38 -13.45
N ILE A 137 -1.15 13.20 -13.11
CA ILE A 137 -0.60 11.91 -12.62
C ILE A 137 -1.25 11.52 -11.28
N LEU A 138 -1.39 12.46 -10.35
CA LEU A 138 -2.02 12.22 -9.05
C LEU A 138 -3.51 11.89 -9.17
N VAL A 139 -4.24 12.49 -10.13
CA VAL A 139 -5.63 12.13 -10.44
C VAL A 139 -5.73 10.67 -10.87
N VAL A 140 -4.84 10.20 -11.74
CA VAL A 140 -4.79 8.80 -12.16
C VAL A 140 -4.47 7.88 -10.97
N LEU A 141 -3.49 8.25 -10.14
CA LEU A 141 -3.14 7.51 -8.93
C LEU A 141 -4.33 7.41 -7.97
N GLN A 142 -5.04 8.52 -7.74
CA GLN A 142 -6.25 8.54 -6.89
C GLN A 142 -7.33 7.59 -7.42
N ASP A 143 -7.52 7.56 -8.74
CA ASP A 143 -8.52 6.68 -9.38
C ASP A 143 -8.14 5.20 -9.23
N ILE A 144 -6.84 4.87 -9.32
CA ILE A 144 -6.32 3.52 -9.05
C ILE A 144 -6.58 3.13 -7.59
N LEU A 145 -6.27 4.01 -6.64
CA LEU A 145 -6.45 3.73 -5.21
C LEU A 145 -7.93 3.56 -4.86
N LYS A 146 -8.81 4.43 -5.38
CA LYS A 146 -10.27 4.30 -5.22
C LYS A 146 -10.81 3.00 -5.80
N TYR A 147 -10.41 2.66 -7.02
CA TYR A 147 -10.81 1.39 -7.67
C TYR A 147 -10.38 0.19 -6.84
N THR A 148 -9.15 0.23 -6.35
CA THR A 148 -8.59 -0.87 -5.56
C THR A 148 -9.28 -0.99 -4.21
N ALA A 149 -9.57 0.12 -3.53
CA ALA A 149 -10.30 0.11 -2.26
C ALA A 149 -11.70 -0.51 -2.38
N VAL A 150 -12.38 -0.25 -3.50
CA VAL A 150 -13.71 -0.83 -3.77
C VAL A 150 -13.62 -2.31 -4.14
N ARG A 151 -12.67 -2.69 -4.99
CA ARG A 151 -12.56 -4.05 -5.52
C ARG A 151 -11.91 -5.02 -4.54
N PHE A 152 -11.00 -4.51 -3.72
CA PHE A 152 -10.22 -5.27 -2.74
C PHE A 152 -10.31 -4.61 -1.36
N PRO A 153 -11.47 -4.68 -0.71
CA PRO A 153 -11.70 -4.01 0.57
C PRO A 153 -10.68 -4.50 1.63
N GLY A 154 -10.16 -3.56 2.41
CA GLY A 154 -9.21 -3.84 3.48
C GLY A 154 -7.73 -3.92 3.06
N ILE A 155 -7.40 -3.76 1.76
CA ILE A 155 -6.01 -3.76 1.28
C ILE A 155 -5.41 -2.36 1.31
N PHE A 156 -6.18 -1.35 0.93
CA PHE A 156 -5.72 0.04 0.94
C PHE A 156 -6.43 0.84 2.03
N PRO A 157 -5.69 1.66 2.82
CA PRO A 157 -6.30 2.69 3.65
C PRO A 157 -6.95 3.75 2.75
N MET A 158 -7.99 4.43 3.24
CA MET A 158 -8.47 5.65 2.58
C MET A 158 -7.37 6.72 2.72
N ILE A 159 -6.82 7.15 1.60
CA ILE A 159 -5.72 8.11 1.56
C ILE A 159 -6.22 9.39 0.90
N GLU A 160 -6.07 10.50 1.60
CA GLU A 160 -6.25 11.82 1.00
C GLU A 160 -4.98 12.20 0.25
N ILE A 161 -5.16 12.68 -0.99
CA ILE A 161 -4.07 13.13 -1.85
C ILE A 161 -4.06 14.67 -1.86
N ASN A 162 -2.92 15.24 -1.48
CA ASN A 162 -2.67 16.66 -1.59
C ASN A 162 -2.26 16.98 -3.04
N PHE A 163 -3.08 17.77 -3.72
CA PHE A 163 -2.78 18.20 -5.08
C PHE A 163 -1.92 19.46 -5.06
N PRO A 164 -0.85 19.55 -5.88
CA PRO A 164 -0.07 20.77 -6.02
C PRO A 164 -0.97 21.91 -6.52
N LYS A 165 -0.84 23.08 -5.89
CA LYS A 165 -1.55 24.28 -6.31
C LYS A 165 -0.81 24.86 -7.51
N SER A 166 -1.46 24.90 -8.68
CA SER A 166 -0.93 25.60 -9.85
C SER A 166 -0.77 27.09 -9.50
N LYS A 167 0.47 27.56 -9.47
CA LYS A 167 0.73 29.01 -9.44
C LYS A 167 0.23 29.58 -10.77
N ARG A 168 -0.83 30.39 -10.71
CA ARG A 168 -1.27 31.22 -11.83
C ARG A 168 -0.29 32.34 -12.07
#